data_32eb1a1d8065429fd680011514ea83ad
#
_entry.id   32eb1a1d8065429fd680011514ea83ad
#
_cell.length_a   1.000
_cell.length_b   1.000
_cell.length_c   1.000
_cell.angle_alpha   90.00
_cell.angle_beta   90.00
_cell.angle_gamma   90.00
#
_symmetry.space_group_name_H-M   'P 1'
#
loop_
_entity.id
_entity.type
_entity.pdbx_description
1 polymer ?
#
loop_
_entity_poly.entity_id
_entity_poly.type
_entity_poly.pdbx_seq_one_letter_code
_entity_poly.pdbx_strand_id
1 'polypeptide(L)'
;NWEAIKAQEKAEQGAPRGPLDGVAPALPALEKARKLQSKATKAGLLDRAALAQTNPALVALLGATPDEARVGEVLWQLVALAHAHDVSAEDALRGYAVRFRQGLV
;
A
#
# COMPACT_ATOMS: atom_id res chain seq x y z
N ASN A 1 -20.61 -14.07 -4.33
CA ASN A 1 -20.69 -15.52 -4.55
C ASN A 1 -19.30 -16.12 -4.51
N TRP A 2 -19.12 -17.13 -3.66
CA TRP A 2 -17.84 -17.78 -3.46
C TRP A 2 -17.31 -18.47 -4.72
N GLU A 3 -18.19 -19.06 -5.51
CA GLU A 3 -17.81 -19.68 -6.78
C GLU A 3 -17.34 -18.67 -7.81
N ALA A 4 -17.97 -17.50 -7.88
CA ALA A 4 -17.53 -16.41 -8.75
C ALA A 4 -16.16 -15.87 -8.33
N ILE A 5 -15.95 -15.71 -7.03
CA ILE A 5 -14.66 -15.29 -6.47
C ILE A 5 -13.58 -16.32 -6.81
N LYS A 6 -13.89 -17.60 -6.62
CA LYS A 6 -12.96 -18.70 -6.90
C LYS A 6 -12.64 -18.80 -8.40
N ALA A 7 -13.66 -18.63 -9.26
CA ALA A 7 -13.47 -18.62 -10.71
C ALA A 7 -12.61 -17.42 -11.15
N GLN A 8 -12.82 -16.26 -10.55
CA GLN A 8 -12.04 -15.07 -10.82
C GLN A 8 -10.57 -15.25 -10.38
N GLU A 9 -10.35 -15.80 -9.20
CA GLU A 9 -9.01 -16.11 -8.71
C GLU A 9 -8.30 -17.10 -9.62
N LYS A 10 -9.02 -18.12 -10.08
CA LYS A 10 -8.47 -19.14 -10.99
C LYS A 10 -8.16 -18.55 -12.36
N ALA A 11 -9.03 -17.67 -12.88
CA ALA A 11 -8.80 -16.97 -14.13
C ALA A 11 -7.57 -16.05 -14.03
N GLU A 12 -7.41 -15.34 -12.92
CA GLU A 12 -6.24 -14.53 -12.64
C GLU A 12 -4.97 -15.40 -12.54
N GLN A 13 -5.08 -16.59 -11.96
CA GLN A 13 -3.97 -17.52 -11.86
C GLN A 13 -3.58 -18.17 -13.19
N GLY A 14 -4.53 -18.31 -14.10
CA GLY A 14 -4.30 -18.90 -15.42
C GLY A 14 -3.74 -17.92 -16.46
N ALA A 15 -3.82 -16.64 -16.22
CA ALA A 15 -3.25 -15.61 -17.10
C ALA A 15 -1.78 -15.39 -16.79
N PRO A 16 -0.95 -14.88 -17.75
CA PRO A 16 0.40 -14.47 -17.43
C PRO A 16 0.33 -13.42 -16.30
N ARG A 17 0.93 -13.77 -15.17
CA ARG A 17 0.86 -12.91 -14.00
C ARG A 17 1.89 -11.80 -14.10
N GLY A 18 1.44 -10.58 -13.92
CA GLY A 18 2.31 -9.47 -13.63
C GLY A 18 2.94 -9.63 -12.25
N PRO A 19 4.06 -8.94 -11.99
CA PRO A 19 4.76 -9.05 -10.70
C PRO A 19 3.94 -8.57 -9.50
N LEU A 20 2.90 -7.78 -9.74
CA LEU A 20 2.04 -7.23 -8.68
C LEU A 20 0.70 -7.97 -8.53
N ASP A 21 0.49 -9.02 -9.30
CA ASP A 21 -0.75 -9.78 -9.24
C ASP A 21 -0.84 -10.61 -7.95
N GLY A 22 -2.07 -10.99 -7.59
CA GLY A 22 -2.33 -11.80 -6.39
C GLY A 22 -2.55 -10.98 -5.12
N VAL A 23 -2.62 -9.65 -5.23
CA VAL A 23 -3.02 -8.79 -4.11
C VAL A 23 -4.54 -8.61 -4.17
N ALA A 24 -5.25 -9.07 -3.15
CA ALA A 24 -6.69 -9.01 -3.12
C ALA A 24 -7.19 -7.55 -3.15
N PRO A 25 -8.12 -7.20 -4.06
CA PRO A 25 -8.60 -5.81 -4.17
C PRO A 25 -9.33 -5.31 -2.92
N ALA A 26 -9.96 -6.23 -2.16
CA ALA A 26 -10.77 -5.89 -0.99
C ALA A 26 -9.96 -5.71 0.30
N LEU A 27 -8.64 -5.86 0.27
CA LEU A 27 -7.81 -5.66 1.45
C LEU A 27 -7.90 -4.22 1.95
N PRO A 28 -7.84 -4.01 3.28
CA PRO A 28 -7.64 -2.66 3.83
C PRO A 28 -6.40 -2.00 3.20
N ALA A 29 -6.44 -0.68 3.05
CA ALA A 29 -5.45 0.03 2.25
C ALA A 29 -4.01 -0.13 2.77
N LEU A 30 -3.80 -0.14 4.09
CA LEU A 30 -2.47 -0.35 4.66
C LEU A 30 -1.91 -1.73 4.33
N GLU A 31 -2.73 -2.76 4.43
CA GLU A 31 -2.33 -4.13 4.08
C GLU A 31 -2.08 -4.26 2.58
N LYS A 32 -2.94 -3.64 1.77
CA LYS A 32 -2.77 -3.63 0.32
C LYS A 32 -1.45 -2.96 -0.08
N ALA A 33 -1.15 -1.80 0.50
CA ALA A 33 0.10 -1.09 0.25
C ALA A 33 1.31 -1.95 0.63
N ARG A 34 1.28 -2.58 1.79
CA ARG A 34 2.37 -3.45 2.26
C ARG A 34 2.61 -4.61 1.31
N LYS A 35 1.54 -5.29 0.87
CA LYS A 35 1.66 -6.42 -0.05
C LYS A 35 2.18 -6.00 -1.42
N LEU A 36 1.69 -4.88 -1.95
CA LEU A 36 2.19 -4.34 -3.22
C LEU A 36 3.67 -3.98 -3.15
N GLN A 37 4.09 -3.31 -2.08
CA GLN A 37 5.49 -2.97 -1.88
C GLN A 37 6.36 -4.23 -1.76
N SER A 38 5.89 -5.24 -1.07
CA SER A 38 6.61 -6.51 -0.92
C SER A 38 6.81 -7.20 -2.27
N LYS A 39 5.74 -7.32 -3.06
CA LYS A 39 5.80 -7.93 -4.40
C LYS A 39 6.67 -7.12 -5.35
N ALA A 40 6.54 -5.81 -5.35
CA ALA A 40 7.33 -4.91 -6.20
C ALA A 40 8.82 -4.99 -5.84
N THR A 41 9.14 -5.08 -4.56
CA THR A 41 10.52 -5.24 -4.11
C THR A 41 11.13 -6.55 -4.61
N LYS A 42 10.39 -7.65 -4.48
CA LYS A 42 10.83 -8.96 -4.98
C LYS A 42 11.02 -8.99 -6.50
N ALA A 43 10.21 -8.21 -7.21
CA ALA A 43 10.28 -8.14 -8.67
C ALA A 43 11.32 -7.14 -9.18
N GLY A 44 12.02 -6.44 -8.30
CA GLY A 44 13.00 -5.43 -8.69
C GLY A 44 12.41 -4.12 -9.21
N LEU A 45 11.09 -3.90 -8.98
CA LEU A 45 10.39 -2.69 -9.42
C LEU A 45 10.43 -1.56 -8.38
N LEU A 46 10.81 -1.87 -7.17
CA LEU A 46 10.81 -0.92 -6.06
C LEU A 46 11.99 -1.21 -5.14
N ASP A 47 12.70 -0.17 -4.78
CA ASP A 47 13.67 -0.22 -3.68
C ASP A 47 12.99 0.34 -2.42
N ARG A 48 12.52 -0.56 -1.56
CA ARG A 48 11.77 -0.20 -0.35
C ARG A 48 12.63 0.62 0.61
N ALA A 49 13.92 0.32 0.72
CA ALA A 49 14.82 1.06 1.59
C ALA A 49 14.99 2.51 1.10
N ALA A 50 15.13 2.70 -0.20
CA ALA A 50 15.20 4.03 -0.80
C ALA A 50 13.88 4.78 -0.62
N LEU A 51 12.74 4.10 -0.85
CA LEU A 51 11.41 4.68 -0.67
C LEU A 51 11.23 5.19 0.77
N ALA A 52 11.66 4.43 1.76
CA ALA A 52 11.55 4.80 3.17
C ALA A 52 12.33 6.09 3.50
N GLN A 53 13.33 6.45 2.70
CA GLN A 53 14.16 7.63 2.91
C GLN A 53 13.80 8.80 2.00
N THR A 54 12.78 8.65 1.15
CA THR A 54 12.43 9.66 0.13
C THR A 54 11.97 10.98 0.73
N ASN A 55 11.29 10.94 1.89
CA ASN A 55 10.75 12.13 2.52
C ASN A 55 11.49 12.41 3.83
N PRO A 56 12.45 13.35 3.83
CA PRO A 56 13.23 13.66 5.04
C PRO A 56 12.37 14.15 6.20
N ALA A 57 11.30 14.89 5.94
CA ALA A 57 10.39 15.36 6.99
C ALA A 57 9.71 14.20 7.70
N LEU A 58 9.28 13.18 6.94
CA LEU A 58 8.68 11.98 7.50
C LEU A 58 9.69 11.18 8.32
N VAL A 59 10.92 11.04 7.81
CA VAL A 59 12.01 10.36 8.52
C VAL A 59 12.30 11.07 9.85
N ALA A 60 12.36 12.40 9.84
CA ALA A 60 12.58 13.19 11.04
C ALA A 60 11.45 13.03 12.06
N LEU A 61 10.21 13.00 11.57
CA LEU A 61 9.02 12.85 12.42
C LEU A 61 8.96 11.47 13.09
N LEU A 62 9.29 10.42 12.34
CA LEU A 62 9.23 9.03 12.84
C LEU A 62 10.46 8.63 13.65
N GLY A 63 11.61 9.26 13.41
CA GLY A 63 12.88 8.86 14.00
C GLY A 63 13.58 7.77 13.20
N ALA A 64 14.86 7.50 13.55
CA ALA A 64 15.69 6.57 12.79
C ALA A 64 15.21 5.12 12.88
N THR A 65 14.66 4.73 14.03
CA THR A 65 14.14 3.37 14.27
C THR A 65 12.76 3.48 14.92
N PRO A 66 11.71 3.80 14.12
CA PRO A 66 10.38 3.98 14.69
C PRO A 66 9.84 2.65 15.23
N ASP A 67 9.23 2.71 16.42
CA ASP A 67 8.53 1.57 16.99
C ASP A 67 7.04 1.59 16.61
N GLU A 68 6.33 0.55 17.03
CA GLU A 68 4.91 0.41 16.73
C GLU A 68 4.09 1.58 17.29
N ALA A 69 4.40 2.03 18.51
CA ALA A 69 3.67 3.12 19.14
C ALA A 69 3.84 4.43 18.36
N ARG A 70 5.06 4.72 17.91
CA ARG A 70 5.35 5.94 17.15
C ARG A 70 4.69 5.91 15.78
N VAL A 71 4.76 4.79 15.08
CA VAL A 71 4.10 4.64 13.77
C VAL A 71 2.58 4.82 13.93
N GLY A 72 2.00 4.20 14.95
CA GLY A 72 0.56 4.34 15.24
C GLY A 72 0.16 5.78 15.53
N GLU A 73 0.95 6.49 16.33
CA GLU A 73 0.69 7.90 16.66
C GLU A 73 0.71 8.79 15.40
N VAL A 74 1.71 8.61 14.55
CA VAL A 74 1.84 9.40 13.31
C VAL A 74 0.69 9.09 12.35
N LEU A 75 0.32 7.82 12.21
CA LEU A 75 -0.83 7.44 11.39
C LEU A 75 -2.13 8.04 11.94
N TRP A 76 -2.31 8.03 13.25
CA TRP A 76 -3.47 8.64 13.89
C TRP A 76 -3.56 10.14 13.59
N GLN A 77 -2.45 10.85 13.72
CA GLN A 77 -2.38 12.28 13.42
C GLN A 77 -2.64 12.56 11.95
N LEU A 78 -2.13 11.70 11.05
CA LEU A 78 -2.37 11.82 9.61
C LEU A 78 -3.85 11.65 9.28
N VAL A 79 -4.52 10.68 9.90
CA VAL A 79 -5.96 10.48 9.73
C VAL A 79 -6.74 11.72 10.17
N ALA A 80 -6.36 12.32 11.31
CA ALA A 80 -7.01 13.54 11.81
C ALA A 80 -6.81 14.72 10.86
N LEU A 81 -5.60 14.88 10.32
CA LEU A 81 -5.31 15.94 9.36
C LEU A 81 -6.12 15.75 8.07
N ALA A 82 -6.15 14.54 7.53
CA ALA A 82 -6.93 14.22 6.34
C ALA A 82 -8.42 14.51 6.57
N HIS A 83 -8.96 14.08 7.70
CA HIS A 83 -10.36 14.29 8.05
C HIS A 83 -10.70 15.78 8.16
N ALA A 84 -9.79 16.59 8.71
CA ALA A 84 -9.98 18.05 8.80
C ALA A 84 -10.12 18.70 7.42
N HIS A 85 -9.63 18.06 6.37
CA HIS A 85 -9.73 18.52 4.98
C HIS A 85 -10.73 17.70 4.15
N ASP A 86 -11.62 16.97 4.81
CA ASP A 86 -12.64 16.12 4.17
C ASP A 86 -12.05 15.07 3.24
N VAL A 87 -10.86 14.54 3.59
CA VAL A 87 -10.20 13.48 2.85
C VAL A 87 -10.23 12.20 3.69
N SER A 88 -10.66 11.10 3.07
CA SER A 88 -10.55 9.77 3.67
C SER A 88 -9.14 9.26 3.48
N ALA A 89 -8.40 9.06 4.56
CA ALA A 89 -7.03 8.52 4.50
C ALA A 89 -7.02 7.10 3.91
N GLU A 90 -8.01 6.29 4.25
CA GLU A 90 -8.13 4.94 3.72
C GLU A 90 -8.31 4.94 2.19
N ASP A 91 -9.23 5.77 1.70
CA ASP A 91 -9.51 5.87 0.27
C ASP A 91 -8.33 6.51 -0.49
N ALA A 92 -7.68 7.49 0.10
CA ALA A 92 -6.52 8.15 -0.48
C ALA A 92 -5.37 7.16 -0.68
N LEU A 93 -5.07 6.35 0.33
CA LEU A 93 -4.03 5.34 0.23
C LEU A 93 -4.40 4.23 -0.75
N ARG A 94 -5.67 3.80 -0.73
CA ARG A 94 -6.17 2.81 -1.67
C ARG A 94 -6.02 3.29 -3.12
N GLY A 95 -6.41 4.54 -3.38
CA GLY A 95 -6.28 5.14 -4.71
C GLY A 95 -4.83 5.24 -5.16
N TYR A 96 -3.92 5.61 -4.26
CA TYR A 96 -2.49 5.64 -4.56
C TYR A 96 -1.95 4.25 -4.90
N ALA A 97 -2.35 3.24 -4.12
CA ALA A 97 -1.94 1.86 -4.35
C ALA A 97 -2.40 1.35 -5.72
N VAL A 98 -3.63 1.68 -6.12
CA VAL A 98 -4.16 1.33 -7.44
C VAL A 98 -3.34 2.00 -8.55
N ARG A 99 -3.02 3.28 -8.40
CA ARG A 99 -2.20 4.02 -9.37
C ARG A 99 -0.79 3.47 -9.47
N PHE A 100 -0.20 3.11 -8.34
CA PHE A 100 1.11 2.44 -8.32
C PHE A 100 1.08 1.14 -9.11
N ARG A 101 0.06 0.31 -8.88
CA ARG A 101 -0.12 -0.95 -9.60
C ARG A 101 -0.27 -0.75 -11.10
N GLN A 102 -0.90 0.34 -11.51
CA GLN A 102 -1.09 0.71 -12.91
C GLN A 102 0.15 1.36 -13.55
N GLY A 103 1.18 1.61 -12.78
CA GLY A 103 2.38 2.28 -13.28
C GLY A 103 2.25 3.79 -13.44
N LEU A 104 1.28 4.41 -12.76
CA LEU A 104 0.99 5.84 -12.87
C LEU A 104 1.70 6.70 -11.82
N VAL A 105 2.42 6.09 -10.91
CA VAL A 105 3.20 6.78 -9.88
C VAL A 105 4.57 6.17 -9.73
#